data_aa42eccd3b52ee88b72d6c2f7592c1da
#
_entry.id   aa42eccd3b52ee88b72d6c2f7592c1da
#
_cell.length_a   1.000
_cell.length_b   1.000
_cell.length_c   1.000
_cell.angle_alpha   90.00
_cell.angle_beta   90.00
_cell.angle_gamma   90.00
#
_symmetry.space_group_name_H-M   'P 1'
#
loop_
_entity.id
_entity.type
_entity.pdbx_description
1 polymer ?
#
loop_
_entity_poly.entity_id
_entity_poly.type
_entity_poly.pdbx_seq_one_letter_code
_entity_poly.pdbx_strand_id
1 'polypeptide(L)'
;VAVVSSLWPALGRAQQAVDVHSWEARNDFPKGIIFKLDFESEEPVKEVRFRYAIAPDGSRAYGVPECTGVTSVQCTFDLKSTASNFLIPGVEITYFWEITDEAGRTVETESDRCMYQDDRFDWKSLSEDGLTVWFYAGSEGDMRSLLSVGQDTLTRMGSLLGTEVDFPVKVFVYDSAEDMQPVLLAGQLSPEHGTITLGEVVVSDTAVVAHDAYALDILRHELSHIVMRSAVKGPFSNLPAWLEEGVAVYGQSQPLADMKSALEAAIKSNRPFTIRSLSSASVGESGGSVGLFYGQSYSVVRFLIDDYGEEKFRDLLAAFREGNRTDDALMQVYGFDQDGLENAWRLSVGLPERVIEGGQGQPSNPLPQITPFGAGESGQGQGAAAAEGDGGVPVTALVVVALLTVALAGTFAGAAVLVLRRR
;
A
#
# COMPACT_ATOMS: atom_id res chain seq x y z
N VAL A 1 -71.79 9.95 -36.08
CA VAL A 1 -70.39 9.58 -35.71
C VAL A 1 -70.11 10.24 -34.39
N ALA A 2 -70.16 9.51 -33.29
CA ALA A 2 -69.85 10.00 -31.96
C ALA A 2 -68.38 9.80 -31.70
N VAL A 3 -67.64 10.89 -31.37
CA VAL A 3 -66.27 10.85 -30.94
C VAL A 3 -66.25 10.63 -29.42
N VAL A 4 -65.83 9.46 -28.97
CA VAL A 4 -65.60 9.18 -27.58
C VAL A 4 -64.17 9.58 -27.27
N SER A 5 -64.00 10.72 -26.57
CA SER A 5 -62.73 11.15 -25.99
C SER A 5 -62.48 10.35 -24.68
N SER A 6 -61.60 9.38 -24.73
CA SER A 6 -61.07 8.69 -23.54
C SER A 6 -60.11 9.62 -22.79
N LEU A 7 -60.58 10.16 -21.67
CA LEU A 7 -59.70 10.77 -20.67
C LEU A 7 -58.91 9.66 -19.98
N TRP A 8 -57.62 9.53 -20.34
CA TRP A 8 -56.67 8.77 -19.54
C TRP A 8 -56.36 9.62 -18.28
N PRO A 9 -56.48 9.04 -17.08
CA PRO A 9 -55.99 9.71 -15.90
C PRO A 9 -54.49 9.91 -16.04
N ALA A 10 -54.03 11.14 -15.86
CA ALA A 10 -52.59 11.42 -15.71
C ALA A 10 -52.13 10.58 -14.51
N LEU A 11 -51.26 9.60 -14.77
CA LEU A 11 -50.52 8.93 -13.73
C LEU A 11 -49.73 10.00 -12.99
N GLY A 12 -50.20 10.31 -11.76
CA GLY A 12 -49.47 11.18 -10.87
C GLY A 12 -48.02 10.67 -10.77
N ARG A 13 -47.06 11.55 -11.02
CA ARG A 13 -45.68 11.30 -10.62
C ARG A 13 -45.74 10.93 -9.14
N ALA A 14 -45.35 9.71 -8.80
CA ALA A 14 -45.07 9.38 -7.42
C ALA A 14 -44.11 10.44 -6.91
N GLN A 15 -44.53 11.26 -5.95
CA GLN A 15 -43.69 12.29 -5.36
C GLN A 15 -42.53 11.56 -4.70
N GLN A 16 -41.35 11.88 -5.13
CA GLN A 16 -40.13 11.21 -4.64
C GLN A 16 -39.96 11.73 -3.20
N ALA A 17 -39.93 10.85 -2.20
CA ALA A 17 -39.88 11.20 -0.78
C ALA A 17 -38.71 12.10 -0.41
N VAL A 18 -37.68 12.10 -1.25
CA VAL A 18 -36.48 12.93 -1.15
C VAL A 18 -36.19 13.50 -2.54
N ASP A 19 -35.99 14.79 -2.62
CA ASP A 19 -35.61 15.53 -3.82
C ASP A 19 -34.11 15.96 -3.68
N VAL A 20 -33.24 15.31 -4.37
CA VAL A 20 -31.79 15.59 -4.31
C VAL A 20 -31.46 16.69 -5.32
N HIS A 21 -31.00 17.82 -4.81
CA HIS A 21 -30.67 18.99 -5.62
C HIS A 21 -29.26 18.90 -6.20
N SER A 22 -28.29 18.49 -5.38
CA SER A 22 -26.89 18.34 -5.82
C SER A 22 -26.09 17.46 -4.88
N TRP A 23 -25.09 16.79 -5.45
CA TRP A 23 -23.98 16.23 -4.71
C TRP A 23 -22.68 16.48 -5.49
N GLU A 24 -21.60 16.69 -4.75
CA GLU A 24 -20.29 16.98 -5.34
C GLU A 24 -19.16 16.38 -4.52
N ALA A 25 -18.07 16.05 -5.19
CA ALA A 25 -16.77 15.76 -4.59
C ALA A 25 -15.81 16.90 -4.91
N ARG A 26 -15.17 17.47 -3.89
CA ARG A 26 -14.17 18.51 -4.04
C ARG A 26 -12.82 18.00 -3.52
N ASN A 27 -11.82 17.96 -4.38
CA ASN A 27 -10.46 17.69 -4.00
C ASN A 27 -9.96 18.78 -3.02
N ASP A 28 -9.26 18.38 -1.95
CA ASP A 28 -8.65 19.26 -0.94
C ASP A 28 -7.22 18.79 -0.64
N PHE A 29 -6.43 18.62 -1.69
CA PHE A 29 -5.04 18.15 -1.57
C PHE A 29 -4.19 19.10 -0.71
N PRO A 30 -3.33 18.62 0.20
CA PRO A 30 -3.04 17.19 0.50
C PRO A 30 -3.92 16.58 1.61
N LYS A 31 -4.99 17.23 2.01
CA LYS A 31 -5.78 16.87 3.21
C LYS A 31 -6.82 15.77 2.96
N GLY A 32 -7.27 15.59 1.72
CA GLY A 32 -8.28 14.59 1.37
C GLY A 32 -9.30 15.08 0.35
N ILE A 33 -10.54 14.57 0.45
CA ILE A 33 -11.66 14.93 -0.42
C ILE A 33 -12.85 15.29 0.43
N ILE A 34 -13.51 16.39 0.10
CA ILE A 34 -14.73 16.87 0.74
C ILE A 34 -15.91 16.53 -0.15
N PHE A 35 -16.86 15.75 0.37
CA PHE A 35 -18.10 15.39 -0.30
C PHE A 35 -19.25 16.20 0.30
N LYS A 36 -20.13 16.71 -0.56
CA LYS A 36 -21.30 17.46 -0.15
C LYS A 36 -22.56 16.90 -0.78
N LEU A 37 -23.68 17.05 -0.07
CA LEU A 37 -25.00 16.68 -0.53
C LEU A 37 -25.99 17.77 -0.09
N ASP A 38 -26.88 18.18 -1.00
CA ASP A 38 -27.98 19.12 -0.74
C ASP A 38 -29.28 18.49 -1.26
N PHE A 39 -30.31 18.42 -0.39
CA PHE A 39 -31.57 17.78 -0.72
C PHE A 39 -32.74 18.30 0.15
N GLU A 40 -33.95 18.08 -0.34
CA GLU A 40 -35.20 18.26 0.42
C GLU A 40 -35.87 16.92 0.67
N SER A 41 -36.46 16.76 1.85
CA SER A 41 -37.24 15.59 2.29
C SER A 41 -38.64 16.01 2.73
N GLU A 42 -39.64 15.19 2.38
CA GLU A 42 -41.03 15.43 2.86
C GLU A 42 -41.14 15.27 4.37
N GLU A 43 -40.42 14.35 4.96
CA GLU A 43 -40.36 14.05 6.38
C GLU A 43 -39.02 14.42 6.98
N PRO A 44 -38.90 14.66 8.29
CA PRO A 44 -37.63 14.86 8.94
C PRO A 44 -36.64 13.73 8.66
N VAL A 45 -35.38 14.10 8.42
CA VAL A 45 -34.33 13.13 8.13
C VAL A 45 -33.84 12.48 9.43
N LYS A 46 -33.86 11.16 9.45
CA LYS A 46 -33.41 10.34 10.57
C LYS A 46 -31.91 10.07 10.50
N GLU A 47 -31.41 9.70 9.32
CA GLU A 47 -30.01 9.29 9.12
C GLU A 47 -29.57 9.55 7.67
N VAL A 48 -28.33 10.02 7.51
CA VAL A 48 -27.64 10.07 6.23
C VAL A 48 -26.34 9.30 6.37
N ARG A 49 -26.04 8.41 5.42
CA ARG A 49 -24.78 7.67 5.33
C ARG A 49 -24.09 7.98 4.01
N PHE A 50 -22.81 8.25 4.09
CA PHE A 50 -21.94 8.33 2.93
C PHE A 50 -21.35 6.95 2.68
N ARG A 51 -21.66 6.35 1.53
CA ARG A 51 -21.17 5.03 1.11
C ARG A 51 -20.10 5.23 0.05
N TYR A 52 -18.96 4.57 0.20
CA TYR A 52 -17.89 4.66 -0.78
C TYR A 52 -17.11 3.36 -0.94
N ALA A 53 -16.46 3.22 -2.09
CA ALA A 53 -15.52 2.15 -2.39
C ALA A 53 -14.27 2.73 -3.04
N ILE A 54 -13.10 2.22 -2.65
CA ILE A 54 -11.80 2.63 -3.19
C ILE A 54 -11.35 1.58 -4.21
N ALA A 55 -11.03 2.02 -5.43
CA ALA A 55 -10.46 1.15 -6.46
C ALA A 55 -8.99 0.81 -6.13
N PRO A 56 -8.44 -0.31 -6.68
CA PRO A 56 -9.12 -1.31 -7.51
C PRO A 56 -9.81 -2.40 -6.70
N ASP A 57 -9.51 -2.51 -5.40
CA ASP A 57 -9.96 -3.64 -4.56
C ASP A 57 -11.46 -3.60 -4.26
N GLY A 58 -12.11 -2.45 -4.50
CA GLY A 58 -13.52 -2.26 -4.22
C GLY A 58 -13.85 -2.36 -2.73
N SER A 59 -12.87 -2.12 -1.86
CA SER A 59 -13.05 -2.08 -0.41
C SER A 59 -14.13 -1.09 -0.05
N ARG A 60 -15.26 -1.58 0.50
CA ARG A 60 -16.43 -0.78 0.79
C ARG A 60 -16.38 -0.26 2.22
N ALA A 61 -16.66 1.02 2.37
CA ALA A 61 -16.76 1.67 3.66
C ALA A 61 -17.99 2.59 3.70
N TYR A 62 -18.32 3.05 4.90
CA TYR A 62 -19.30 4.12 5.07
C TYR A 62 -18.82 5.11 6.11
N GLY A 63 -19.28 6.35 5.96
CA GLY A 63 -19.08 7.41 6.94
C GLY A 63 -20.40 8.04 7.34
N VAL A 64 -20.42 8.68 8.49
CA VAL A 64 -21.54 9.47 8.97
C VAL A 64 -21.19 10.93 8.69
N PRO A 65 -21.90 11.62 7.78
CA PRO A 65 -21.63 13.00 7.45
C PRO A 65 -22.11 13.95 8.56
N GLU A 66 -21.57 15.16 8.57
CA GLU A 66 -22.11 16.27 9.33
C GLU A 66 -23.25 16.90 8.52
N CYS A 67 -24.48 16.84 9.05
CA CYS A 67 -25.66 17.37 8.38
C CYS A 67 -26.30 18.52 9.18
N THR A 68 -26.84 19.49 8.47
CA THR A 68 -27.61 20.61 9.02
C THR A 68 -28.98 20.68 8.34
N GLY A 69 -30.01 21.13 9.09
CA GLY A 69 -31.38 21.15 8.60
C GLY A 69 -32.19 19.95 9.07
N VAL A 70 -33.48 19.93 8.75
CA VAL A 70 -34.45 18.90 9.17
C VAL A 70 -35.14 18.28 7.95
N THR A 71 -35.63 19.08 7.06
CA THR A 71 -36.29 18.72 5.79
C THR A 71 -35.55 19.30 4.58
N SER A 72 -35.00 20.52 4.69
CA SER A 72 -34.02 21.06 3.76
C SER A 72 -32.66 20.82 4.40
N VAL A 73 -31.88 19.90 3.85
CA VAL A 73 -30.70 19.31 4.52
C VAL A 73 -29.46 19.47 3.66
N GLN A 74 -28.38 19.92 4.31
CA GLN A 74 -27.07 19.99 3.74
C GLN A 74 -26.13 19.10 4.55
N CYS A 75 -25.42 18.18 3.88
CA CYS A 75 -24.49 17.27 4.49
C CYS A 75 -23.08 17.47 3.93
N THR A 76 -22.09 17.29 4.79
CA THR A 76 -20.66 17.28 4.40
C THR A 76 -19.99 16.07 5.00
N PHE A 77 -19.25 15.33 4.20
CA PHE A 77 -18.38 14.27 4.63
C PHE A 77 -16.94 14.58 4.19
N ASP A 78 -16.02 14.60 5.15
CA ASP A 78 -14.61 14.89 4.93
C ASP A 78 -13.81 13.58 5.00
N LEU A 79 -13.42 13.05 3.84
CA LEU A 79 -12.55 11.89 3.72
C LEU A 79 -11.09 12.36 3.84
N LYS A 80 -10.58 12.38 5.06
CA LYS A 80 -9.24 12.88 5.36
C LYS A 80 -8.16 11.89 4.97
N SER A 81 -7.10 12.41 4.32
CA SER A 81 -5.84 11.70 4.17
C SER A 81 -5.07 11.76 5.50
N THR A 82 -4.88 10.62 6.14
CA THR A 82 -4.22 10.49 7.45
C THR A 82 -3.28 9.29 7.42
N ALA A 83 -2.43 9.13 8.41
CA ALA A 83 -1.54 7.97 8.52
C ALA A 83 -2.27 6.61 8.49
N SER A 84 -3.53 6.55 8.95
CA SER A 84 -4.35 5.32 8.93
C SER A 84 -5.28 5.20 7.71
N ASN A 85 -5.44 6.25 6.94
CA ASN A 85 -6.27 6.31 5.74
C ASN A 85 -5.58 7.25 4.73
N PHE A 86 -4.41 6.82 4.26
CA PHE A 86 -3.59 7.64 3.40
C PHE A 86 -4.09 7.59 1.96
N LEU A 87 -4.32 8.78 1.38
CA LEU A 87 -4.73 8.93 -0.01
C LEU A 87 -3.57 9.47 -0.83
N ILE A 88 -3.28 8.82 -1.94
CA ILE A 88 -2.32 9.31 -2.93
C ILE A 88 -3.04 9.76 -4.20
N PRO A 89 -2.44 10.66 -4.99
CA PRO A 89 -2.95 11.01 -6.31
C PRO A 89 -3.21 9.77 -7.17
N GLY A 90 -4.32 9.78 -7.89
CA GLY A 90 -4.74 8.64 -8.70
C GLY A 90 -5.71 7.67 -8.02
N VAL A 91 -5.91 7.77 -6.71
CA VAL A 91 -6.94 6.97 -6.03
C VAL A 91 -8.33 7.34 -6.55
N GLU A 92 -9.03 6.35 -7.07
CA GLU A 92 -10.41 6.49 -7.54
C GLU A 92 -11.40 6.04 -6.46
N ILE A 93 -12.39 6.88 -6.22
CA ILE A 93 -13.45 6.64 -5.23
C ILE A 93 -14.78 6.64 -5.94
N THR A 94 -15.51 5.53 -5.84
CA THR A 94 -16.92 5.44 -6.22
C THR A 94 -17.75 5.66 -4.98
N TYR A 95 -18.74 6.55 -5.01
CA TYR A 95 -19.52 6.91 -3.85
C TYR A 95 -20.98 7.15 -4.18
N PHE A 96 -21.85 7.05 -3.15
CA PHE A 96 -23.24 7.45 -3.15
C PHE A 96 -23.70 7.77 -1.74
N TRP A 97 -24.88 8.40 -1.64
CA TRP A 97 -25.48 8.75 -0.36
C TRP A 97 -26.73 7.91 -0.12
N GLU A 98 -26.89 7.44 1.11
CA GLU A 98 -28.05 6.71 1.61
C GLU A 98 -28.77 7.62 2.62
N ILE A 99 -30.02 7.99 2.32
CA ILE A 99 -30.83 8.92 3.11
C ILE A 99 -32.03 8.16 3.67
N THR A 100 -32.21 8.18 4.98
CA THR A 100 -33.35 7.55 5.66
C THR A 100 -34.13 8.62 6.43
N ASP A 101 -35.44 8.69 6.21
CA ASP A 101 -36.36 9.61 6.93
C ASP A 101 -36.94 8.99 8.21
N GLU A 102 -37.64 9.77 9.01
CA GLU A 102 -38.30 9.31 10.26
C GLU A 102 -39.46 8.32 9.99
N ALA A 103 -40.03 8.30 8.78
CA ALA A 103 -40.99 7.30 8.37
C ALA A 103 -40.33 5.95 7.99
N GLY A 104 -39.00 5.87 7.99
CA GLY A 104 -38.23 4.68 7.67
C GLY A 104 -38.05 4.40 6.17
N ARG A 105 -38.36 5.37 5.32
CA ARG A 105 -38.12 5.30 3.88
C ARG A 105 -36.64 5.59 3.61
N THR A 106 -36.02 4.76 2.79
CA THR A 106 -34.59 4.93 2.41
C THR A 106 -34.50 5.21 0.91
N VAL A 107 -33.73 6.24 0.57
CA VAL A 107 -33.40 6.62 -0.81
C VAL A 107 -31.90 6.64 -0.97
N GLU A 108 -31.40 6.10 -2.09
CA GLU A 108 -30.01 6.17 -2.47
C GLU A 108 -29.87 7.14 -3.66
N THR A 109 -28.80 7.95 -3.66
CA THR A 109 -28.45 8.75 -4.85
C THR A 109 -27.86 7.84 -5.94
N GLU A 110 -27.78 8.34 -7.15
CA GLU A 110 -26.93 7.70 -8.16
C GLU A 110 -25.48 7.67 -7.69
N SER A 111 -24.77 6.59 -8.08
CA SER A 111 -23.35 6.48 -7.78
C SER A 111 -22.55 7.39 -8.68
N ASP A 112 -21.57 8.08 -8.12
CA ASP A 112 -20.62 8.94 -8.83
C ASP A 112 -19.18 8.54 -8.52
N ARG A 113 -18.24 9.09 -9.28
CA ARG A 113 -16.81 8.80 -9.17
C ARG A 113 -16.00 10.07 -9.09
N CYS A 114 -14.98 10.05 -8.24
CA CYS A 114 -13.97 11.08 -8.22
C CYS A 114 -12.59 10.46 -8.12
N MET A 115 -11.58 11.19 -8.56
CA MET A 115 -10.18 10.82 -8.39
C MET A 115 -9.51 11.85 -7.48
N TYR A 116 -8.81 11.38 -6.46
CA TYR A 116 -7.96 12.23 -5.65
C TYR A 116 -6.76 12.69 -6.48
N GLN A 117 -6.49 13.98 -6.52
CA GLN A 117 -5.46 14.58 -7.38
C GLN A 117 -4.59 15.54 -6.60
N ASP A 118 -3.33 15.62 -6.99
CA ASP A 118 -2.42 16.70 -6.61
C ASP A 118 -2.65 17.88 -7.55
N ASP A 119 -3.48 18.81 -7.13
CA ASP A 119 -3.89 19.98 -7.93
C ASP A 119 -2.89 21.14 -7.91
N ARG A 120 -1.69 20.92 -7.36
CA ARG A 120 -0.59 21.88 -7.47
C ARG A 120 0.01 21.95 -8.88
N PHE A 121 -0.24 20.92 -9.71
CA PHE A 121 0.39 20.78 -11.03
C PHE A 121 -0.63 20.50 -12.14
N ASP A 122 -0.30 20.96 -13.34
CA ASP A 122 -1.07 20.68 -14.58
C ASP A 122 -0.63 19.33 -15.18
N TRP A 123 -1.21 18.25 -14.71
CA TRP A 123 -0.89 16.88 -15.10
C TRP A 123 -1.26 16.59 -16.55
N LYS A 124 -0.32 15.99 -17.27
CA LYS A 124 -0.48 15.37 -18.59
C LYS A 124 -0.36 13.86 -18.42
N SER A 125 -0.84 13.09 -19.37
CA SER A 125 -0.71 11.64 -19.33
C SER A 125 -0.38 11.02 -20.67
N LEU A 126 0.30 9.87 -20.62
CA LEU A 126 0.50 8.93 -21.70
C LEU A 126 -0.03 7.58 -21.25
N SER A 127 -0.84 6.93 -22.09
CA SER A 127 -1.44 5.64 -21.75
C SER A 127 -1.23 4.64 -22.87
N GLU A 128 -0.89 3.41 -22.53
CA GLU A 128 -0.79 2.27 -23.43
C GLU A 128 -0.97 0.97 -22.64
N ASP A 129 -1.74 0.02 -23.18
CA ASP A 129 -1.94 -1.34 -22.65
C ASP A 129 -2.19 -1.42 -21.14
N GLY A 130 -3.12 -0.57 -20.63
CA GLY A 130 -3.53 -0.59 -19.22
C GLY A 130 -2.59 0.15 -18.26
N LEU A 131 -1.46 0.68 -18.73
CA LEU A 131 -0.56 1.52 -17.95
C LEU A 131 -0.72 2.99 -18.35
N THR A 132 -0.85 3.88 -17.36
CA THR A 132 -0.90 5.33 -17.57
C THR A 132 0.20 6.00 -16.75
N VAL A 133 1.05 6.78 -17.44
CA VAL A 133 2.06 7.63 -16.83
C VAL A 133 1.54 9.07 -16.80
N TRP A 134 1.40 9.63 -15.60
CA TRP A 134 1.02 11.01 -15.35
C TRP A 134 2.27 11.84 -15.03
N PHE A 135 2.40 13.03 -15.61
CA PHE A 135 3.54 13.93 -15.43
C PHE A 135 3.14 15.38 -15.68
N TYR A 136 3.87 16.32 -15.12
CA TYR A 136 3.67 17.75 -15.33
C TYR A 136 4.93 18.41 -15.88
N ALA A 137 6.10 17.77 -15.74
CA ALA A 137 7.40 18.25 -16.21
C ALA A 137 8.14 17.15 -17.00
N GLY A 138 9.32 17.46 -17.51
CA GLY A 138 10.12 16.54 -18.31
C GLY A 138 9.70 16.49 -19.80
N SER A 139 10.45 15.72 -20.59
CA SER A 139 10.15 15.53 -22.00
C SER A 139 9.16 14.39 -22.23
N GLU A 140 8.31 14.49 -23.25
CA GLU A 140 7.44 13.37 -23.64
C GLU A 140 8.23 12.11 -24.01
N GLY A 141 9.47 12.27 -24.53
CA GLY A 141 10.36 11.16 -24.86
C GLY A 141 10.78 10.37 -23.61
N ASP A 142 11.12 11.06 -22.51
CA ASP A 142 11.47 10.43 -21.24
C ASP A 142 10.26 9.68 -20.67
N MET A 143 9.07 10.29 -20.73
CA MET A 143 7.83 9.67 -20.25
C MET A 143 7.42 8.45 -21.08
N ARG A 144 7.65 8.46 -22.39
CA ARG A 144 7.48 7.27 -23.24
C ARG A 144 8.46 6.15 -22.88
N SER A 145 9.67 6.50 -22.49
CA SER A 145 10.66 5.53 -22.01
C SER A 145 10.20 4.90 -20.68
N LEU A 146 9.68 5.69 -19.76
CA LEU A 146 9.07 5.20 -18.51
C LEU A 146 7.86 4.28 -18.81
N LEU A 147 6.98 4.68 -19.70
CA LEU A 147 5.83 3.87 -20.10
C LEU A 147 6.24 2.51 -20.68
N SER A 148 7.19 2.50 -21.62
CA SER A 148 7.71 1.26 -22.22
C SER A 148 8.39 0.35 -21.21
N VAL A 149 9.23 0.92 -20.33
CA VAL A 149 9.89 0.16 -19.25
C VAL A 149 8.87 -0.38 -18.25
N GLY A 150 7.83 0.38 -17.96
CA GLY A 150 6.76 -0.05 -17.08
C GLY A 150 6.00 -1.25 -17.64
N GLN A 151 5.61 -1.23 -18.91
CA GLN A 151 4.94 -2.34 -19.61
C GLN A 151 5.80 -3.60 -19.64
N ASP A 152 7.09 -3.45 -20.00
CA ASP A 152 8.05 -4.57 -19.97
C ASP A 152 8.15 -5.17 -18.56
N THR A 153 8.20 -4.32 -17.54
CA THR A 153 8.27 -4.77 -16.15
C THR A 153 7.03 -5.54 -15.72
N LEU A 154 5.83 -5.01 -15.99
CA LEU A 154 4.56 -5.69 -15.67
C LEU A 154 4.49 -7.06 -16.35
N THR A 155 4.86 -7.14 -17.63
CA THR A 155 4.86 -8.38 -18.40
C THR A 155 5.89 -9.38 -17.87
N ARG A 156 7.12 -8.96 -17.66
CA ARG A 156 8.22 -9.80 -17.22
C ARG A 156 7.99 -10.32 -15.80
N MET A 157 7.61 -9.45 -14.87
CA MET A 157 7.33 -9.84 -13.50
C MET A 157 6.04 -10.66 -13.40
N GLY A 158 5.02 -10.36 -14.22
CA GLY A 158 3.81 -11.18 -14.32
C GLY A 158 4.15 -12.61 -14.73
N SER A 159 4.99 -12.80 -15.75
CA SER A 159 5.45 -14.12 -16.19
C SER A 159 6.24 -14.84 -15.09
N LEU A 160 7.17 -14.13 -14.43
CA LEU A 160 7.98 -14.69 -13.34
C LEU A 160 7.11 -15.16 -12.17
N LEU A 161 6.17 -14.33 -11.72
CA LEU A 161 5.35 -14.59 -10.54
C LEU A 161 4.08 -15.42 -10.84
N GLY A 162 3.83 -15.74 -12.13
CA GLY A 162 2.70 -16.53 -12.55
C GLY A 162 1.34 -15.83 -12.37
N THR A 163 1.29 -14.53 -12.62
CA THR A 163 0.09 -13.70 -12.48
C THR A 163 -0.02 -12.67 -13.59
N GLU A 164 -1.22 -12.12 -13.75
CA GLU A 164 -1.48 -10.94 -14.58
C GLU A 164 -2.08 -9.84 -13.71
N VAL A 165 -1.74 -8.59 -14.02
CA VAL A 165 -2.38 -7.42 -13.42
C VAL A 165 -3.61 -7.11 -14.28
N ASP A 166 -4.81 -7.36 -13.73
CA ASP A 166 -6.10 -7.30 -14.44
C ASP A 166 -6.83 -5.95 -14.27
N PHE A 167 -6.13 -4.94 -13.78
CA PHE A 167 -6.65 -3.58 -13.54
C PHE A 167 -5.70 -2.52 -14.13
N PRO A 168 -6.22 -1.31 -14.44
CA PRO A 168 -5.38 -0.21 -14.89
C PRO A 168 -4.36 0.21 -13.84
N VAL A 169 -3.10 0.36 -14.26
CA VAL A 169 -2.00 0.82 -13.39
C VAL A 169 -1.68 2.28 -13.70
N LYS A 170 -1.47 3.06 -12.65
CA LYS A 170 -1.14 4.49 -12.72
C LYS A 170 0.26 4.74 -12.15
N VAL A 171 1.02 5.58 -12.84
CA VAL A 171 2.33 6.04 -12.37
C VAL A 171 2.33 7.56 -12.40
N PHE A 172 2.52 8.18 -11.24
CA PHE A 172 2.68 9.63 -11.12
C PHE A 172 4.16 9.99 -11.02
N VAL A 173 4.65 10.72 -12.01
CA VAL A 173 6.05 11.14 -12.09
C VAL A 173 6.18 12.58 -11.66
N TYR A 174 6.81 12.78 -10.53
CA TYR A 174 7.13 14.11 -9.97
C TYR A 174 8.50 14.57 -10.47
N ASP A 175 8.64 15.87 -10.76
CA ASP A 175 9.91 16.44 -11.26
C ASP A 175 11.04 16.35 -10.23
N SER A 176 10.68 16.28 -8.97
CA SER A 176 11.65 16.18 -7.86
C SER A 176 11.10 15.41 -6.66
N ALA A 177 11.97 14.89 -5.81
CA ALA A 177 11.61 14.31 -4.54
C ALA A 177 10.94 15.33 -3.58
N GLU A 178 11.26 16.63 -3.69
CA GLU A 178 10.62 17.69 -2.91
C GLU A 178 9.15 17.86 -3.29
N ASP A 179 8.85 17.87 -4.60
CA ASP A 179 7.47 17.94 -5.09
C ASP A 179 6.65 16.69 -4.71
N MET A 180 7.29 15.53 -4.68
CA MET A 180 6.68 14.26 -4.30
C MET A 180 6.43 14.16 -2.78
N GLN A 181 7.14 14.92 -1.95
CA GLN A 181 7.10 14.81 -0.49
C GLN A 181 5.69 14.78 0.12
N PRO A 182 4.73 15.65 -0.29
CA PRO A 182 3.38 15.66 0.30
C PRO A 182 2.54 14.40 0.01
N VAL A 183 2.96 13.57 -0.94
CA VAL A 183 2.27 12.32 -1.30
C VAL A 183 2.93 11.08 -0.71
N LEU A 184 3.91 11.24 0.15
CA LEU A 184 4.55 10.18 0.91
C LEU A 184 3.99 10.13 2.33
N LEU A 185 3.90 8.94 2.91
CA LEU A 185 3.45 8.78 4.30
C LEU A 185 4.35 9.57 5.25
N ALA A 186 3.73 10.35 6.15
CA ALA A 186 4.43 11.04 7.20
C ALA A 186 5.21 10.02 8.07
N GLY A 187 6.53 10.12 8.08
CA GLY A 187 7.44 9.19 8.76
C GLY A 187 8.45 8.52 7.84
N GLN A 188 8.18 8.45 6.54
CA GLN A 188 9.15 8.00 5.53
C GLN A 188 10.17 9.09 5.19
N LEU A 189 9.88 10.32 5.57
CA LEU A 189 10.77 11.46 5.44
C LEU A 189 11.30 11.82 6.80
N SER A 190 12.32 11.12 7.26
CA SER A 190 13.13 11.61 8.35
C SER A 190 14.37 12.30 7.77
N PRO A 191 14.37 13.64 7.66
CA PRO A 191 15.56 14.40 7.27
C PRO A 191 16.73 14.10 8.20
N GLU A 192 16.44 13.67 9.42
CA GLU A 192 17.42 13.30 10.44
C GLU A 192 18.23 12.06 10.08
N HIS A 193 17.75 11.20 9.18
CA HIS A 193 18.43 9.97 8.76
C HIS A 193 19.02 10.04 7.34
N GLY A 194 18.88 11.17 6.64
CA GLY A 194 19.46 11.37 5.31
C GLY A 194 18.88 10.45 4.22
N THR A 195 17.71 9.91 4.45
CA THR A 195 17.01 9.00 3.51
C THR A 195 16.02 9.80 2.67
N ILE A 196 16.12 9.68 1.35
CA ILE A 196 15.19 10.28 0.39
C ILE A 196 14.45 9.15 -0.28
N THR A 197 13.13 9.13 -0.16
CA THR A 197 12.27 8.21 -0.90
C THR A 197 12.11 8.71 -2.32
N LEU A 198 12.44 7.88 -3.31
CA LEU A 198 12.35 8.19 -4.74
C LEU A 198 11.17 7.53 -5.44
N GLY A 199 10.46 6.64 -4.75
CA GLY A 199 9.26 5.99 -5.24
C GLY A 199 8.48 5.32 -4.14
N GLU A 200 7.19 5.07 -4.36
CA GLU A 200 6.30 4.37 -3.44
C GLU A 200 5.10 3.78 -4.16
N VAL A 201 4.71 2.56 -3.80
CA VAL A 201 3.39 1.99 -4.08
C VAL A 201 2.54 2.06 -2.83
N VAL A 202 1.55 2.93 -2.83
CA VAL A 202 0.71 3.15 -1.64
C VAL A 202 -0.66 2.49 -1.77
N VAL A 203 -1.15 2.35 -3.00
CA VAL A 203 -2.40 1.64 -3.31
C VAL A 203 -2.12 0.61 -4.39
N SER A 204 -2.90 -0.46 -4.43
CA SER A 204 -2.66 -1.63 -5.28
C SER A 204 -2.53 -1.36 -6.78
N ASP A 205 -2.89 -0.16 -7.28
CA ASP A 205 -2.85 0.20 -8.70
C ASP A 205 -2.00 1.43 -9.03
N THR A 206 -1.40 2.08 -8.04
CA THR A 206 -0.73 3.37 -8.26
C THR A 206 0.66 3.40 -7.65
N ALA A 207 1.64 3.82 -8.44
CA ALA A 207 3.01 4.12 -8.02
C ALA A 207 3.29 5.62 -8.18
N VAL A 208 4.12 6.17 -7.30
CA VAL A 208 4.68 7.52 -7.43
C VAL A 208 6.19 7.43 -7.53
N VAL A 209 6.79 8.22 -8.41
CA VAL A 209 8.25 8.20 -8.68
C VAL A 209 8.76 9.61 -8.86
N ALA A 210 9.97 9.90 -8.35
CA ALA A 210 10.68 11.12 -8.69
C ALA A 210 11.45 10.95 -10.01
N HIS A 211 11.40 11.98 -10.87
CA HIS A 211 12.11 12.00 -12.14
C HIS A 211 13.58 12.36 -11.95
N ASP A 212 14.40 11.36 -11.67
CA ASP A 212 15.82 11.49 -11.49
C ASP A 212 16.63 10.44 -12.26
N ALA A 213 17.92 10.34 -12.01
CA ALA A 213 18.81 9.38 -12.67
C ALA A 213 18.44 7.91 -12.41
N TYR A 214 17.65 7.62 -11.38
CA TYR A 214 17.24 6.27 -10.98
C TYR A 214 15.77 5.97 -11.29
N ALA A 215 15.04 6.92 -11.89
CA ALA A 215 13.59 6.82 -12.13
C ALA A 215 13.16 5.51 -12.79
N LEU A 216 13.94 4.99 -13.76
CA LEU A 216 13.62 3.72 -14.43
C LEU A 216 13.78 2.50 -13.50
N ASP A 217 14.80 2.47 -12.65
CA ASP A 217 15.01 1.35 -11.73
C ASP A 217 14.02 1.42 -10.56
N ILE A 218 13.69 2.64 -10.09
CA ILE A 218 12.64 2.87 -9.11
C ILE A 218 11.28 2.43 -9.67
N LEU A 219 10.94 2.83 -10.89
CA LEU A 219 9.70 2.39 -11.53
C LEU A 219 9.59 0.87 -11.61
N ARG A 220 10.66 0.17 -12.00
CA ARG A 220 10.68 -1.29 -12.03
C ARG A 220 10.44 -1.88 -10.64
N HIS A 221 11.03 -1.30 -9.62
CA HIS A 221 10.87 -1.70 -8.23
C HIS A 221 9.41 -1.58 -7.80
N GLU A 222 8.81 -0.39 -7.99
CA GLU A 222 7.43 -0.11 -7.57
C GLU A 222 6.42 -0.98 -8.32
N LEU A 223 6.57 -1.12 -9.63
CA LEU A 223 5.68 -1.96 -10.41
C LEU A 223 5.81 -3.45 -10.03
N SER A 224 6.98 -3.90 -9.58
CA SER A 224 7.16 -5.25 -9.07
C SER A 224 6.35 -5.52 -7.81
N HIS A 225 6.18 -4.52 -6.92
CA HIS A 225 5.25 -4.63 -5.78
C HIS A 225 3.80 -4.79 -6.24
N ILE A 226 3.37 -4.05 -7.27
CA ILE A 226 2.01 -4.17 -7.81
C ILE A 226 1.77 -5.61 -8.33
N VAL A 227 2.71 -6.15 -9.10
CA VAL A 227 2.62 -7.53 -9.61
C VAL A 227 2.66 -8.54 -8.46
N MET A 228 3.56 -8.34 -7.48
CA MET A 228 3.68 -9.23 -6.31
C MET A 228 2.38 -9.29 -5.51
N ARG A 229 1.74 -8.16 -5.25
CA ARG A 229 0.44 -8.10 -4.58
C ARG A 229 -0.64 -8.83 -5.37
N SER A 230 -0.64 -8.72 -6.71
CA SER A 230 -1.56 -9.48 -7.56
C SER A 230 -1.32 -10.99 -7.45
N ALA A 231 -0.05 -11.43 -7.41
CA ALA A 231 0.32 -12.84 -7.32
C ALA A 231 -0.13 -13.49 -6.00
N VAL A 232 -0.11 -12.74 -4.90
CA VAL A 232 -0.46 -13.25 -3.56
C VAL A 232 -1.81 -12.75 -3.06
N LYS A 233 -2.63 -12.15 -3.92
CA LYS A 233 -3.95 -11.62 -3.53
C LYS A 233 -4.81 -12.69 -2.84
N GLY A 234 -5.03 -12.51 -1.54
CA GLY A 234 -5.79 -13.42 -0.70
C GLY A 234 -6.14 -12.78 0.64
N PRO A 235 -7.19 -13.28 1.33
CA PRO A 235 -7.69 -12.65 2.55
C PRO A 235 -6.74 -12.76 3.76
N PHE A 236 -5.72 -13.61 3.66
CA PHE A 236 -4.80 -13.90 4.78
C PHE A 236 -3.33 -13.83 4.38
N SER A 237 -3.01 -13.37 3.18
CA SER A 237 -1.63 -13.27 2.72
C SER A 237 -0.84 -12.26 3.56
N ASN A 238 0.26 -12.73 4.13
CA ASN A 238 1.21 -11.90 4.87
C ASN A 238 2.63 -12.33 4.48
N LEU A 239 3.27 -11.48 3.69
CA LEU A 239 4.61 -11.75 3.19
C LEU A 239 5.67 -11.28 4.19
N PRO A 240 6.79 -12.02 4.34
CA PRO A 240 7.95 -11.50 5.04
C PRO A 240 8.60 -10.39 4.20
N ALA A 241 9.09 -9.34 4.86
CA ALA A 241 9.63 -8.16 4.18
C ALA A 241 10.79 -8.49 3.23
N TRP A 242 11.66 -9.47 3.55
CA TRP A 242 12.73 -9.90 2.65
C TRP A 242 12.22 -10.45 1.30
N LEU A 243 11.05 -11.11 1.30
CA LEU A 243 10.49 -11.65 0.08
C LEU A 243 9.87 -10.53 -0.77
N GLU A 244 9.13 -9.64 -0.16
CA GLU A 244 8.49 -8.51 -0.83
C GLU A 244 9.53 -7.58 -1.46
N GLU A 245 10.50 -7.12 -0.67
CA GLU A 245 11.56 -6.22 -1.13
C GLU A 245 12.57 -6.91 -2.04
N GLY A 246 12.88 -8.17 -1.75
CA GLY A 246 13.79 -8.95 -2.59
C GLY A 246 13.25 -9.16 -4.01
N VAL A 247 11.93 -9.37 -4.17
CA VAL A 247 11.28 -9.46 -5.49
C VAL A 247 11.26 -8.09 -6.17
N ALA A 248 11.03 -7.01 -5.43
CA ALA A 248 11.06 -5.67 -5.99
C ALA A 248 12.45 -5.30 -6.54
N VAL A 249 13.51 -5.59 -5.78
CA VAL A 249 14.90 -5.39 -6.27
C VAL A 249 15.25 -6.36 -7.42
N TYR A 250 14.70 -7.58 -7.43
CA TYR A 250 14.86 -8.51 -8.56
C TYR A 250 14.19 -7.96 -9.83
N GLY A 251 13.13 -7.22 -9.68
CA GLY A 251 12.46 -6.51 -10.77
C GLY A 251 13.29 -5.38 -11.39
N GLN A 252 14.22 -4.78 -10.68
CA GLN A 252 15.18 -3.82 -11.23
C GLN A 252 16.09 -4.47 -12.27
N SER A 253 16.78 -3.68 -13.10
CA SER A 253 17.78 -4.22 -14.04
C SER A 253 18.94 -4.88 -13.30
N GLN A 254 19.32 -4.30 -12.16
CA GLN A 254 20.30 -4.80 -11.22
C GLN A 254 20.19 -4.06 -9.88
N PRO A 255 20.58 -4.66 -8.76
CA PRO A 255 20.65 -3.96 -7.48
C PRO A 255 21.55 -2.73 -7.56
N LEU A 256 21.20 -1.66 -6.86
CA LEU A 256 22.00 -0.46 -6.76
C LEU A 256 23.41 -0.76 -6.18
N ALA A 257 24.38 0.11 -6.50
CA ALA A 257 25.78 -0.13 -6.15
C ALA A 257 26.03 -0.21 -4.63
N ASP A 258 25.29 0.58 -3.84
CA ASP A 258 25.33 0.56 -2.38
C ASP A 258 24.78 -0.76 -1.80
N MET A 259 23.71 -1.31 -2.36
CA MET A 259 23.15 -2.61 -1.99
C MET A 259 24.15 -3.75 -2.23
N LYS A 260 24.80 -3.74 -3.39
CA LYS A 260 25.88 -4.71 -3.73
C LYS A 260 27.04 -4.60 -2.75
N SER A 261 27.54 -3.38 -2.53
CA SER A 261 28.68 -3.13 -1.67
C SER A 261 28.41 -3.52 -0.22
N ALA A 262 27.19 -3.22 0.29
CA ALA A 262 26.78 -3.59 1.63
C ALA A 262 26.70 -5.12 1.80
N LEU A 263 26.12 -5.83 0.83
CA LEU A 263 26.03 -7.29 0.84
C LEU A 263 27.44 -7.92 0.78
N GLU A 264 28.32 -7.48 -0.13
CA GLU A 264 29.69 -7.96 -0.25
C GLU A 264 30.47 -7.77 1.05
N ALA A 265 30.34 -6.61 1.70
CA ALA A 265 30.97 -6.33 2.99
C ALA A 265 30.45 -7.26 4.09
N ALA A 266 29.14 -7.52 4.13
CA ALA A 266 28.52 -8.42 5.09
C ALA A 266 28.96 -9.88 4.89
N ILE A 267 29.03 -10.35 3.65
CA ILE A 267 29.55 -11.68 3.30
C ILE A 267 31.02 -11.79 3.71
N LYS A 268 31.86 -10.85 3.32
CA LYS A 268 33.30 -10.84 3.65
C LYS A 268 33.57 -10.86 5.16
N SER A 269 32.73 -10.17 5.95
CA SER A 269 32.84 -10.13 7.41
C SER A 269 32.10 -11.25 8.14
N ASN A 270 31.40 -12.13 7.41
CA ASN A 270 30.50 -13.15 7.93
C ASN A 270 29.42 -12.57 8.89
N ARG A 271 28.86 -11.42 8.51
CA ARG A 271 27.84 -10.69 9.31
C ARG A 271 26.60 -10.31 8.49
N PRO A 272 26.01 -11.22 7.71
CA PRO A 272 24.71 -10.97 7.13
C PRO A 272 23.64 -10.97 8.23
N PHE A 273 22.48 -10.40 7.94
CA PHE A 273 21.29 -10.57 8.77
C PHE A 273 20.82 -12.01 8.78
N THR A 274 20.09 -12.40 9.83
CA THR A 274 19.35 -13.67 9.78
C THR A 274 18.11 -13.53 8.90
N ILE A 275 17.68 -14.60 8.23
CA ILE A 275 16.45 -14.58 7.41
C ILE A 275 15.23 -14.21 8.28
N ARG A 276 15.20 -14.70 9.54
CA ARG A 276 14.13 -14.34 10.48
C ARG A 276 14.12 -12.85 10.79
N SER A 277 15.29 -12.20 10.96
CA SER A 277 15.33 -10.76 11.19
C SER A 277 14.91 -9.94 9.96
N LEU A 278 15.26 -10.41 8.76
CA LEU A 278 14.84 -9.80 7.49
C LEU A 278 13.32 -9.90 7.24
N SER A 279 12.59 -10.72 8.00
CA SER A 279 11.13 -10.79 7.89
C SER A 279 10.43 -9.53 8.39
N SER A 280 11.14 -8.64 9.11
CA SER A 280 10.64 -7.33 9.54
C SER A 280 11.35 -6.20 8.80
N ALA A 281 10.60 -5.27 8.22
CA ALA A 281 11.13 -4.08 7.56
C ALA A 281 11.92 -3.16 8.51
N SER A 282 11.63 -3.20 9.82
CA SER A 282 12.34 -2.41 10.84
C SER A 282 13.85 -2.64 10.91
N VAL A 283 14.33 -3.78 10.40
CA VAL A 283 15.78 -4.06 10.27
C VAL A 283 16.43 -3.14 9.24
N GLY A 284 15.72 -2.78 8.17
CA GLY A 284 16.16 -1.83 7.17
C GLY A 284 16.15 -0.37 7.64
N GLU A 285 15.32 -0.02 8.63
CA GLU A 285 15.16 1.37 9.11
C GLU A 285 16.35 1.91 9.90
N SER A 286 17.23 1.04 10.39
CA SER A 286 18.43 1.45 11.13
C SER A 286 19.48 2.01 10.19
N GLY A 287 19.80 3.30 10.28
CA GLY A 287 20.78 3.97 9.43
C GLY A 287 22.07 3.15 9.22
N GLY A 288 22.46 2.92 7.97
CA GLY A 288 23.62 2.10 7.59
C GLY A 288 23.32 0.62 7.30
N SER A 289 22.13 0.11 7.64
CA SER A 289 21.72 -1.28 7.37
C SER A 289 20.78 -1.42 6.16
N VAL A 290 20.25 -0.32 5.65
CA VAL A 290 19.27 -0.28 4.56
C VAL A 290 19.79 -0.97 3.30
N GLY A 291 20.96 -0.57 2.81
CA GLY A 291 21.58 -1.21 1.63
C GLY A 291 21.81 -2.71 1.81
N LEU A 292 22.19 -3.15 3.01
CA LEU A 292 22.32 -4.56 3.32
C LEU A 292 20.97 -5.27 3.31
N PHE A 293 19.94 -4.68 3.90
CA PHE A 293 18.60 -5.26 3.92
C PHE A 293 18.09 -5.56 2.50
N TYR A 294 18.12 -4.57 1.60
CA TYR A 294 17.71 -4.74 0.21
C TYR A 294 18.63 -5.68 -0.57
N GLY A 295 19.95 -5.52 -0.44
CA GLY A 295 20.92 -6.34 -1.13
C GLY A 295 20.85 -7.81 -0.72
N GLN A 296 20.66 -8.10 0.57
CA GLN A 296 20.53 -9.47 1.05
C GLN A 296 19.15 -10.06 0.69
N SER A 297 18.07 -9.31 0.80
CA SER A 297 16.72 -9.73 0.38
C SER A 297 16.71 -10.13 -1.10
N TYR A 298 17.28 -9.30 -1.97
CA TYR A 298 17.51 -9.65 -3.38
C TYR A 298 18.31 -10.95 -3.56
N SER A 299 19.41 -11.08 -2.83
CA SER A 299 20.29 -12.26 -2.94
C SER A 299 19.58 -13.55 -2.53
N VAL A 300 18.72 -13.50 -1.51
CA VAL A 300 17.91 -14.65 -1.07
C VAL A 300 16.84 -15.00 -2.11
N VAL A 301 16.11 -14.01 -2.65
CA VAL A 301 15.11 -14.24 -3.71
C VAL A 301 15.78 -14.81 -4.95
N ARG A 302 16.89 -14.23 -5.38
CA ARG A 302 17.67 -14.72 -6.50
C ARG A 302 18.13 -16.16 -6.29
N PHE A 303 18.64 -16.50 -5.11
CA PHE A 303 19.03 -17.87 -4.75
C PHE A 303 17.86 -18.86 -4.90
N LEU A 304 16.66 -18.49 -4.40
CA LEU A 304 15.48 -19.34 -4.54
C LEU A 304 15.09 -19.57 -6.01
N ILE A 305 15.20 -18.55 -6.85
CA ILE A 305 14.87 -18.64 -8.28
C ILE A 305 15.95 -19.40 -9.06
N ASP A 306 17.23 -19.06 -8.87
CA ASP A 306 18.34 -19.62 -9.63
C ASP A 306 18.59 -21.12 -9.29
N ASP A 307 18.53 -21.50 -8.01
CA ASP A 307 18.88 -22.84 -7.55
C ASP A 307 17.68 -23.80 -7.50
N TYR A 308 16.46 -23.29 -7.29
CA TYR A 308 15.25 -24.13 -7.17
C TYR A 308 14.26 -23.95 -8.33
N GLY A 309 14.42 -22.92 -9.14
CA GLY A 309 13.61 -22.63 -10.31
C GLY A 309 12.36 -21.80 -10.03
N GLU A 310 11.88 -21.13 -11.09
CA GLU A 310 10.71 -20.24 -11.05
C GLU A 310 9.41 -20.97 -10.64
N GLU A 311 9.26 -22.25 -11.01
CA GLU A 311 8.06 -23.03 -10.68
C GLU A 311 7.89 -23.16 -9.17
N LYS A 312 8.93 -23.57 -8.45
CA LYS A 312 8.90 -23.63 -6.98
C LYS A 312 8.74 -22.25 -6.33
N PHE A 313 9.28 -21.22 -6.98
CA PHE A 313 9.08 -19.87 -6.49
C PHE A 313 7.59 -19.45 -6.59
N ARG A 314 6.90 -19.80 -7.67
CA ARG A 314 5.44 -19.62 -7.80
C ARG A 314 4.65 -20.45 -6.80
N ASP A 315 5.09 -21.68 -6.50
CA ASP A 315 4.47 -22.52 -5.47
C ASP A 315 4.59 -21.87 -4.07
N LEU A 316 5.73 -21.23 -3.77
CA LEU A 316 5.89 -20.45 -2.54
C LEU A 316 4.87 -19.30 -2.45
N LEU A 317 4.69 -18.54 -3.53
CA LEU A 317 3.69 -17.47 -3.57
C LEU A 317 2.27 -18.01 -3.43
N ALA A 318 1.97 -19.17 -4.03
CA ALA A 318 0.68 -19.85 -3.86
C ALA A 318 0.44 -20.25 -2.40
N ALA A 319 1.45 -20.78 -1.71
CA ALA A 319 1.36 -21.11 -0.29
C ALA A 319 1.06 -19.87 0.58
N PHE A 320 1.67 -18.72 0.29
CA PHE A 320 1.34 -17.47 0.97
C PHE A 320 -0.08 -16.99 0.66
N ARG A 321 -0.54 -17.10 -0.58
CA ARG A 321 -1.92 -16.75 -0.97
C ARG A 321 -2.96 -17.59 -0.21
N GLU A 322 -2.64 -18.85 0.12
CA GLU A 322 -3.45 -19.73 0.97
C GLU A 322 -3.41 -19.37 2.46
N GLY A 323 -2.57 -18.42 2.87
CA GLY A 323 -2.45 -17.94 4.24
C GLY A 323 -1.45 -18.71 5.11
N ASN A 324 -0.56 -19.50 4.51
CA ASN A 324 0.50 -20.16 5.24
C ASN A 324 1.47 -19.14 5.87
N ARG A 325 1.99 -19.47 7.05
CA ARG A 325 3.09 -18.72 7.67
C ARG A 325 4.39 -18.99 6.93
N THR A 326 5.39 -18.12 7.09
CA THR A 326 6.66 -18.20 6.37
C THR A 326 7.36 -19.56 6.53
N ASP A 327 7.46 -20.08 7.76
CA ASP A 327 8.10 -21.38 8.00
C ASP A 327 7.31 -22.55 7.37
N ASP A 328 5.96 -22.49 7.44
CA ASP A 328 5.10 -23.53 6.88
C ASP A 328 5.16 -23.52 5.34
N ALA A 329 5.12 -22.34 4.72
CA ALA A 329 5.24 -22.18 3.27
C ALA A 329 6.59 -22.67 2.75
N LEU A 330 7.68 -22.28 3.40
CA LEU A 330 9.04 -22.75 3.05
C LEU A 330 9.16 -24.27 3.22
N MET A 331 8.67 -24.81 4.33
CA MET A 331 8.69 -26.25 4.58
C MET A 331 7.89 -27.02 3.53
N GLN A 332 6.70 -26.53 3.16
CA GLN A 332 5.83 -27.14 2.16
C GLN A 332 6.50 -27.23 0.78
N VAL A 333 7.19 -26.16 0.36
CA VAL A 333 7.71 -26.03 -1.00
C VAL A 333 9.15 -26.52 -1.14
N TYR A 334 9.99 -26.17 -0.18
CA TYR A 334 11.43 -26.43 -0.26
C TYR A 334 11.93 -27.51 0.71
N GLY A 335 11.14 -27.84 1.75
CA GLY A 335 11.50 -28.84 2.75
C GLY A 335 12.38 -28.29 3.88
N PHE A 336 12.47 -26.98 4.03
CA PHE A 336 13.17 -26.31 5.12
C PHE A 336 12.36 -25.09 5.62
N ASP A 337 12.61 -24.66 6.85
CA ASP A 337 12.10 -23.41 7.43
C ASP A 337 13.03 -22.22 7.16
N GLN A 338 12.82 -21.07 7.79
CA GLN A 338 13.67 -19.88 7.63
C GLN A 338 15.12 -20.12 8.06
N ASP A 339 15.37 -20.96 9.06
CA ASP A 339 16.72 -21.29 9.52
C ASP A 339 17.43 -22.21 8.50
N GLY A 340 16.69 -23.15 7.91
CA GLY A 340 17.18 -23.97 6.81
C GLY A 340 17.44 -23.15 5.55
N LEU A 341 16.56 -22.21 5.20
CA LEU A 341 16.78 -21.27 4.11
C LEU A 341 18.05 -20.43 4.36
N GLU A 342 18.25 -19.93 5.57
CA GLU A 342 19.47 -19.18 5.92
C GLU A 342 20.71 -19.99 5.65
N ASN A 343 20.78 -21.23 6.12
CA ASN A 343 21.95 -22.07 5.96
C ASN A 343 22.18 -22.46 4.47
N ALA A 344 21.13 -22.78 3.72
CA ALA A 344 21.22 -23.04 2.29
C ALA A 344 21.73 -21.81 1.51
N TRP A 345 21.19 -20.63 1.77
CA TRP A 345 21.67 -19.39 1.18
C TRP A 345 23.10 -19.04 1.59
N ARG A 346 23.47 -19.22 2.86
CA ARG A 346 24.85 -18.97 3.33
C ARG A 346 25.85 -19.82 2.57
N LEU A 347 25.56 -21.11 2.38
CA LEU A 347 26.44 -22.02 1.59
C LEU A 347 26.54 -21.55 0.14
N SER A 348 25.45 -21.09 -0.48
CA SER A 348 25.48 -20.63 -1.89
C SER A 348 26.36 -19.39 -2.09
N VAL A 349 26.51 -18.55 -1.05
CA VAL A 349 27.38 -17.35 -1.10
C VAL A 349 28.76 -17.57 -0.47
N GLY A 350 29.14 -18.84 -0.18
CA GLY A 350 30.44 -19.22 0.35
C GLY A 350 30.67 -18.98 1.83
N LEU A 351 29.59 -18.80 2.59
CA LEU A 351 29.63 -18.66 4.06
C LEU A 351 29.42 -20.02 4.74
N PRO A 352 29.99 -20.23 5.94
CA PRO A 352 29.67 -21.41 6.74
C PRO A 352 28.23 -21.36 7.22
N GLU A 353 27.65 -22.55 7.47
CA GLU A 353 26.36 -22.66 8.15
C GLU A 353 26.41 -21.96 9.52
N ARG A 354 25.30 -21.39 9.91
CA ARG A 354 25.11 -20.83 11.25
C ARG A 354 24.69 -21.93 12.21
N VAL A 355 25.42 -22.07 13.31
CA VAL A 355 25.01 -22.95 14.41
C VAL A 355 23.78 -22.31 15.11
N ILE A 356 22.64 -22.98 15.00
CA ILE A 356 21.39 -22.56 15.64
C ILE A 356 21.31 -23.30 16.98
N GLU A 357 21.61 -22.60 18.07
CA GLU A 357 21.47 -23.19 19.40
C GLU A 357 19.97 -23.44 19.69
N GLY A 358 19.58 -24.70 19.79
CA GLY A 358 18.21 -25.09 20.09
C GLY A 358 17.37 -25.67 18.94
N GLY A 359 17.90 -25.74 17.73
CA GLY A 359 17.21 -26.31 16.57
C GLY A 359 17.26 -27.84 16.53
N GLN A 360 16.58 -28.53 17.43
CA GLN A 360 16.05 -29.85 17.14
C GLN A 360 14.62 -29.62 16.62
N GLY A 361 14.35 -30.13 15.42
CA GLY A 361 13.04 -30.08 14.81
C GLY A 361 11.96 -30.57 15.77
N GLN A 362 11.32 -29.67 16.48
CA GLN A 362 10.09 -29.93 17.15
C GLN A 362 8.93 -29.46 16.28
N PRO A 363 7.93 -30.31 16.09
CA PRO A 363 6.69 -29.90 15.46
C PRO A 363 6.08 -28.75 16.28
N SER A 364 5.72 -27.71 15.58
CA SER A 364 4.90 -26.55 16.00
C SER A 364 4.49 -26.51 17.46
N ASN A 365 5.09 -25.59 18.21
CA ASN A 365 4.61 -25.21 19.55
C ASN A 365 3.13 -24.79 19.44
N PRO A 366 2.27 -25.23 20.36
CA PRO A 366 0.90 -24.75 20.42
C PRO A 366 0.87 -23.24 20.62
N LEU A 367 -0.10 -22.60 19.97
CA LEU A 367 -0.38 -21.16 19.99
C LEU A 367 -0.08 -20.54 21.36
N PRO A 368 0.65 -19.41 21.45
CA PRO A 368 0.76 -18.68 22.69
C PRO A 368 -0.66 -18.27 23.13
N GLN A 369 -1.03 -18.67 24.33
CA GLN A 369 -2.27 -18.22 24.95
C GLN A 369 -2.21 -16.71 25.09
N ILE A 370 -3.19 -16.02 24.52
CA ILE A 370 -3.37 -14.58 24.66
C ILE A 370 -3.68 -14.33 26.13
N THR A 371 -2.72 -13.84 26.89
CA THR A 371 -2.96 -13.28 28.22
C THR A 371 -3.60 -11.91 28.03
N PRO A 372 -4.74 -11.62 28.69
CA PRO A 372 -5.36 -10.31 28.61
C PRO A 372 -4.42 -9.24 29.19
N PHE A 373 -4.32 -8.12 28.51
CA PHE A 373 -3.62 -6.92 28.99
C PHE A 373 -4.26 -6.44 30.30
N GLY A 374 -3.50 -6.44 31.38
CA GLY A 374 -3.89 -5.82 32.65
C GLY A 374 -3.10 -6.34 33.83
N ALA A 375 -2.01 -5.70 34.19
CA ALA A 375 -1.56 -5.32 35.52
C ALA A 375 -0.09 -4.89 35.44
N GLY A 376 0.14 -3.62 35.75
CA GLY A 376 1.46 -3.03 35.71
C GLY A 376 2.36 -3.47 36.86
N GLU A 377 3.66 -3.35 36.66
CA GLU A 377 4.59 -3.01 37.72
C GLU A 377 5.65 -2.06 37.21
N SER A 378 5.80 -1.00 37.97
CA SER A 378 6.74 0.08 37.82
C SER A 378 8.16 -0.36 38.20
N GLY A 379 9.13 -0.14 37.34
CA GLY A 379 10.56 -0.32 37.68
C GLY A 379 11.37 0.85 37.15
N GLN A 380 11.98 1.56 38.09
CA GLN A 380 12.73 2.80 37.95
C GLN A 380 13.98 2.67 37.06
N GLY A 381 14.28 3.79 36.39
CA GLY A 381 15.42 3.98 35.54
C GLY A 381 16.78 4.11 36.26
N GLN A 382 17.80 4.14 35.43
CA GLN A 382 19.05 4.86 35.71
C GLN A 382 19.68 5.29 34.38
N GLY A 383 20.03 6.58 34.30
CA GLY A 383 20.65 7.19 33.16
C GLY A 383 22.13 6.81 33.01
N ALA A 384 22.62 6.96 31.80
CA ALA A 384 24.05 7.07 31.53
C ALA A 384 24.27 8.13 30.45
N ALA A 385 25.33 8.88 30.70
CA ALA A 385 25.68 10.18 30.17
C ALA A 385 26.13 10.19 28.70
N ALA A 386 25.98 11.37 28.09
CA ALA A 386 26.48 11.77 26.79
C ALA A 386 28.02 11.72 26.71
N ALA A 387 28.52 11.34 25.54
CA ALA A 387 29.86 11.69 25.09
C ALA A 387 29.73 12.38 23.73
N GLU A 388 30.08 13.66 23.71
CA GLU A 388 30.29 14.46 22.51
C GLU A 388 31.53 13.94 21.76
N GLY A 389 31.40 13.78 20.44
CA GLY A 389 32.49 13.50 19.53
C GLY A 389 32.21 14.19 18.20
N ASP A 390 32.76 15.40 18.05
CA ASP A 390 32.80 16.16 16.82
C ASP A 390 33.66 15.44 15.77
N GLY A 391 33.10 15.16 14.58
CA GLY A 391 33.78 14.54 13.46
C GLY A 391 32.95 14.66 12.21
N GLY A 392 32.99 15.83 11.54
CA GLY A 392 32.32 16.06 10.28
C GLY A 392 32.76 15.07 9.19
N VAL A 393 31.84 14.24 8.73
CA VAL A 393 31.98 13.41 7.54
C VAL A 393 31.22 14.11 6.40
N PRO A 394 31.78 14.18 5.18
CA PRO A 394 31.08 14.80 4.06
C PRO A 394 29.82 13.99 3.75
N VAL A 395 28.69 14.67 3.71
CA VAL A 395 27.38 14.12 3.35
C VAL A 395 27.43 13.72 1.88
N THR A 396 27.81 12.48 1.61
CA THR A 396 27.45 11.83 0.36
C THR A 396 26.00 11.42 0.55
N ALA A 397 25.09 12.06 -0.17
CA ALA A 397 23.67 11.70 -0.14
C ALA A 397 23.51 10.22 -0.45
N LEU A 398 23.19 9.41 0.56
CA LEU A 398 22.84 8.02 0.39
C LEU A 398 21.41 8.02 -0.15
N VAL A 399 21.27 7.80 -1.44
CA VAL A 399 19.98 7.58 -2.07
C VAL A 399 19.51 6.20 -1.65
N VAL A 400 18.59 6.14 -0.73
CA VAL A 400 17.96 4.90 -0.28
C VAL A 400 16.50 4.93 -0.68
N VAL A 401 16.10 3.93 -1.44
CA VAL A 401 14.70 3.61 -1.67
C VAL A 401 14.17 3.03 -0.35
N ALA A 402 13.62 3.86 0.50
CA ALA A 402 12.95 3.41 1.71
C ALA A 402 11.48 3.18 1.38
N LEU A 403 11.14 1.93 1.16
CA LEU A 403 9.79 1.46 1.02
C LEU A 403 9.31 0.93 2.36
N LEU A 404 8.52 1.71 3.05
CA LEU A 404 7.58 1.19 4.02
C LEU A 404 6.32 0.80 3.26
N THR A 405 6.28 -0.43 2.74
CA THR A 405 5.00 -1.08 2.51
C THR A 405 4.38 -1.27 3.89
N VAL A 406 3.57 -0.28 4.31
CA VAL A 406 2.58 -0.55 5.34
C VAL A 406 1.72 -1.64 4.75
N ALA A 407 1.96 -2.88 5.17
CA ALA A 407 1.01 -3.95 4.98
C ALA A 407 -0.26 -3.52 5.72
N LEU A 408 -1.09 -2.72 5.07
CA LEU A 408 -2.50 -2.63 5.37
C LEU A 408 -3.08 -3.99 4.98
N ALA A 409 -2.70 -5.03 5.76
CA ALA A 409 -3.54 -6.17 5.91
C ALA A 409 -4.89 -5.59 6.34
N GLY A 410 -5.86 -5.61 5.42
CA GLY A 410 -7.20 -5.13 5.65
C GLY A 410 -7.87 -5.90 6.77
N THR A 411 -7.62 -5.50 7.99
CA THR A 411 -8.48 -5.74 9.12
C THR A 411 -9.21 -4.44 9.41
N PHE A 412 -10.17 -4.11 8.55
CA PHE A 412 -11.29 -3.29 8.99
C PHE A 412 -12.12 -4.14 9.97
N ALA A 413 -11.56 -4.38 11.16
CA ALA A 413 -12.36 -4.70 12.32
C ALA A 413 -13.06 -3.40 12.68
N GLY A 414 -14.38 -3.34 12.48
CA GLY A 414 -15.20 -2.21 12.85
C GLY A 414 -14.95 -1.84 14.31
N ALA A 415 -14.36 -0.69 14.55
CA ALA A 415 -14.30 -0.09 15.85
C ALA A 415 -15.73 0.43 16.19
N ALA A 416 -16.52 -0.43 16.82
CA ALA A 416 -17.71 -0.01 17.52
C ALA A 416 -17.25 0.83 18.71
N VAL A 417 -17.36 2.16 18.59
CA VAL A 417 -17.15 3.07 19.70
C VAL A 417 -18.34 2.93 20.66
N LEU A 418 -18.12 2.18 21.72
CA LEU A 418 -19.06 2.08 22.82
C LEU A 418 -18.92 3.34 23.69
N VAL A 419 -19.81 4.33 23.50
CA VAL A 419 -19.91 5.50 24.36
C VAL A 419 -20.59 5.08 25.66
N LEU A 420 -19.82 4.76 26.68
CA LEU A 420 -20.32 4.63 28.04
C LEU A 420 -20.58 6.03 28.64
N ARG A 421 -21.84 6.45 28.66
CA ARG A 421 -22.29 7.55 29.50
C ARG A 421 -22.10 7.16 30.97
N ARG A 422 -21.23 7.85 31.69
CA ARG A 422 -21.25 7.88 33.15
C ARG A 422 -22.32 8.88 33.60
N ARG A 423 -23.21 8.39 34.49
CA ARG A 423 -24.03 9.21 35.36
C ARG A 423 -23.18 9.81 36.48
#